data_d6fae2fb200a98e09d359f8cda056ae6
#
_entry.id   d6fae2fb200a98e09d359f8cda056ae6
#
_cell.length_a   1.000
_cell.length_b   1.000
_cell.length_c   1.000
_cell.angle_alpha   90.00
_cell.angle_beta   90.00
_cell.angle_gamma   90.00
#
_symmetry.space_group_name_H-M   'P 1'
#
loop_
_entity.id
_entity.type
_entity.pdbx_description
1 polymer ?
#
loop_
_entity_poly.entity_id
_entity_poly.type
_entity_poly.pdbx_seq_one_letter_code
_entity_poly.pdbx_strand_id
1 'polypeptide(L)'
;MKRQIGYLEAFRTTQRVKRMNREDLEGLQRNRLENVFLHAKQYSGFYQRQYAHLADCPSLQKIPPVAKQELMAHFDEWVTDSDVNHDDLKDYISSQENIGRPYRKKYLVSTTSGSTGHPAIMLLDRTVKA
;
A
#
# COMPACT_ATOMS: atom_id res chain seq x y z
N MET A 1 8.86 -9.06 12.26
CA MET A 1 8.09 -8.31 13.30
C MET A 1 7.90 -6.88 12.79
N LYS A 2 6.70 -6.49 12.31
CA LYS A 2 6.43 -5.13 11.82
C LYS A 2 6.41 -4.18 13.04
N ARG A 3 7.35 -3.25 13.09
CA ARG A 3 7.47 -2.26 14.16
C ARG A 3 6.34 -1.24 14.01
N GLN A 4 5.49 -1.11 15.02
CA GLN A 4 4.49 -0.03 15.08
C GLN A 4 5.22 1.30 15.31
N ILE A 5 5.03 2.23 14.40
CA ILE A 5 5.56 3.60 14.58
C ILE A 5 4.61 4.34 15.50
N GLY A 6 5.09 4.69 16.70
CA GLY A 6 4.33 5.51 17.64
C GLY A 6 4.24 6.98 17.20
N TYR A 7 3.26 7.73 17.73
CA TYR A 7 3.08 9.16 17.42
C TYR A 7 4.35 9.99 17.61
N LEU A 8 5.11 9.72 18.67
CA LEU A 8 6.39 10.41 18.94
C LEU A 8 7.45 10.11 17.87
N GLU A 9 7.50 8.89 17.38
CA GLU A 9 8.43 8.49 16.32
C GLU A 9 8.03 9.13 14.98
N ALA A 10 6.73 9.14 14.65
CA ALA A 10 6.21 9.82 13.48
C ALA A 10 6.50 11.34 13.53
N PHE A 11 6.26 11.97 14.67
CA PHE A 11 6.57 13.40 14.87
C PHE A 11 8.06 13.70 14.71
N ARG A 12 8.93 12.91 15.38
CA ARG A 12 10.39 13.06 15.25
C ARG A 12 10.87 12.88 13.83
N THR A 13 10.32 11.88 13.12
CA THR A 13 10.64 11.63 11.71
C THR A 13 10.24 12.82 10.85
N THR A 14 9.06 13.39 11.05
CA THR A 14 8.59 14.58 10.33
C THR A 14 9.50 15.79 10.59
N GLN A 15 9.87 16.03 11.85
CA GLN A 15 10.78 17.14 12.20
C GLN A 15 12.18 16.92 11.60
N ARG A 16 12.68 15.67 11.56
CA ARG A 16 13.95 15.34 10.93
C ARG A 16 13.91 15.63 9.44
N VAL A 17 12.87 15.16 8.74
CA VAL A 17 12.70 15.38 7.28
C VAL A 17 12.65 16.87 6.93
N LYS A 18 11.99 17.69 7.75
CA LYS A 18 11.94 19.16 7.52
C LYS A 18 13.31 19.85 7.60
N ARG A 19 14.28 19.22 8.26
CA ARG A 19 15.65 19.77 8.44
C ARG A 19 16.67 19.12 7.51
N MET A 20 16.27 18.15 6.69
CA MET A 20 17.14 17.49 5.74
C MET A 20 17.50 18.43 4.58
N ASN A 21 18.75 18.35 4.14
CA ASN A 21 19.13 18.92 2.87
C ASN A 21 18.56 18.07 1.71
N ARG A 22 18.72 18.54 0.48
CA ARG A 22 18.16 17.87 -0.70
C ARG A 22 18.73 16.49 -0.93
N GLU A 23 20.04 16.33 -0.75
CA GLU A 23 20.75 15.07 -0.97
C GLU A 23 20.28 13.97 0.02
N ASP A 24 20.20 14.30 1.30
CA ASP A 24 19.68 13.41 2.34
C ASP A 24 18.22 13.01 2.08
N LEU A 25 17.41 13.96 1.61
CA LEU A 25 16.01 13.70 1.27
C LEU A 25 15.89 12.76 0.08
N GLU A 26 16.65 12.98 -0.98
CA GLU A 26 16.69 12.12 -2.16
C GLU A 26 17.19 10.70 -1.79
N GLY A 27 18.18 10.60 -0.92
CA GLY A 27 18.65 9.32 -0.38
C GLY A 27 17.56 8.57 0.41
N LEU A 28 16.83 9.29 1.27
CA LEU A 28 15.70 8.73 2.01
C LEU A 28 14.57 8.25 1.08
N GLN A 29 14.23 9.04 0.07
CA GLN A 29 13.21 8.68 -0.92
C GLN A 29 13.61 7.43 -1.72
N ARG A 30 14.87 7.33 -2.14
CA ARG A 30 15.41 6.17 -2.86
C ARG A 30 15.29 4.91 -2.01
N ASN A 31 15.74 4.95 -0.76
CA ASN A 31 15.65 3.80 0.14
C ASN A 31 14.20 3.36 0.40
N ARG A 32 13.28 4.31 0.52
CA ARG A 32 11.85 3.99 0.68
C ARG A 32 11.26 3.36 -0.58
N LEU A 33 11.59 3.90 -1.74
CA LEU A 33 11.16 3.34 -3.03
C LEU A 33 11.65 1.91 -3.20
N GLU A 34 12.94 1.66 -2.95
CA GLU A 34 13.53 0.34 -3.01
C GLU A 34 12.81 -0.67 -2.09
N ASN A 35 12.61 -0.30 -0.83
CA ASN A 35 11.91 -1.16 0.12
C ASN A 35 10.48 -1.51 -0.31
N VAL A 36 9.73 -0.52 -0.80
CA VAL A 36 8.35 -0.74 -1.28
C VAL A 36 8.36 -1.59 -2.55
N PHE A 37 9.27 -1.33 -3.47
CA PHE A 37 9.38 -2.05 -4.73
C PHE A 37 9.75 -3.53 -4.50
N LEU A 38 10.76 -3.80 -3.67
CA LEU A 38 11.16 -5.16 -3.33
C LEU A 38 10.04 -5.91 -2.60
N HIS A 39 9.37 -5.24 -1.65
CA HIS A 39 8.22 -5.83 -0.97
C HIS A 39 7.09 -6.18 -1.96
N ALA A 40 6.76 -5.29 -2.87
CA ALA A 40 5.75 -5.53 -3.89
C ALA A 40 6.14 -6.72 -4.81
N LYS A 41 7.37 -6.76 -5.31
CA LYS A 41 7.87 -7.89 -6.13
C LYS A 41 7.85 -9.22 -5.37
N GLN A 42 8.14 -9.20 -4.08
CA GLN A 42 8.23 -10.42 -3.28
C GLN A 42 6.87 -10.99 -2.90
N TYR A 43 5.90 -10.14 -2.57
CA TYR A 43 4.64 -10.56 -1.94
C TYR A 43 3.39 -10.36 -2.81
N SER A 44 3.48 -9.70 -3.97
CA SER A 44 2.38 -9.50 -4.89
C SER A 44 2.66 -10.22 -6.20
N GLY A 45 1.87 -11.23 -6.54
CA GLY A 45 1.97 -11.96 -7.80
C GLY A 45 1.76 -11.04 -9.01
N PHE A 46 0.91 -10.03 -8.90
CA PHE A 46 0.70 -9.01 -9.91
C PHE A 46 1.99 -8.23 -10.19
N TYR A 47 2.62 -7.64 -9.17
CA TYR A 47 3.85 -6.86 -9.34
C TYR A 47 5.06 -7.73 -9.67
N GLN A 48 5.09 -8.98 -9.22
CA GLN A 48 6.13 -9.93 -9.61
C GLN A 48 6.17 -10.11 -11.14
N ARG A 49 5.01 -10.28 -11.77
CA ARG A 49 4.92 -10.42 -13.24
C ARG A 49 5.16 -9.08 -13.93
N GLN A 50 4.49 -8.02 -13.48
CA GLN A 50 4.54 -6.70 -14.10
C GLN A 50 5.96 -6.12 -14.14
N TYR A 51 6.73 -6.36 -13.08
CA TYR A 51 8.08 -5.80 -12.90
C TYR A 51 9.20 -6.84 -13.01
N ALA A 52 8.93 -8.03 -13.59
CA ALA A 52 9.91 -9.09 -13.74
C ALA A 52 11.17 -8.64 -14.53
N HIS A 53 10.99 -7.76 -15.52
CA HIS A 53 12.04 -7.23 -16.36
C HIS A 53 12.84 -6.09 -15.74
N LEU A 54 12.43 -5.58 -14.60
CA LEU A 54 13.09 -4.46 -13.92
C LEU A 54 14.14 -4.96 -12.91
N ALA A 55 15.25 -4.20 -12.82
CA ALA A 55 16.23 -4.40 -11.76
C ALA A 55 15.61 -4.22 -10.36
N ASP A 56 16.27 -4.72 -9.31
CA ASP A 56 15.75 -4.68 -7.95
C ASP A 56 15.68 -3.27 -7.33
N CYS A 57 16.39 -2.32 -7.89
CA CYS A 57 16.33 -0.91 -7.50
C CYS A 57 16.23 -0.01 -8.74
N PRO A 58 15.09 0.01 -9.44
CA PRO A 58 14.91 0.88 -10.59
C PRO A 58 14.69 2.33 -10.13
N SER A 59 15.07 3.30 -10.97
CA SER A 59 14.63 4.68 -10.76
C SER A 59 13.11 4.79 -10.95
N LEU A 60 12.47 5.71 -10.23
CA LEU A 60 11.01 5.91 -10.30
C LEU A 60 10.49 6.07 -11.73
N GLN A 61 11.26 6.74 -12.59
CA GLN A 61 10.92 7.00 -13.99
C GLN A 61 10.88 5.72 -14.86
N LYS A 62 11.52 4.65 -14.41
CA LYS A 62 11.53 3.35 -15.09
C LYS A 62 10.41 2.42 -14.64
N ILE A 63 9.72 2.75 -13.55
CA ILE A 63 8.59 1.96 -13.05
C ILE A 63 7.34 2.35 -13.85
N PRO A 64 6.75 1.43 -14.64
CA PRO A 64 5.54 1.76 -15.39
C PRO A 64 4.38 2.02 -14.43
N PRO A 65 3.54 3.02 -14.70
CA PRO A 65 2.33 3.27 -13.94
C PRO A 65 1.31 2.15 -14.14
N VAL A 66 0.52 1.88 -13.12
CA VAL A 66 -0.57 0.89 -13.16
C VAL A 66 -1.90 1.61 -12.92
N ALA A 67 -2.91 1.29 -13.74
CA ALA A 67 -4.22 1.87 -13.62
C ALA A 67 -5.03 1.22 -12.48
N LYS A 68 -5.87 2.02 -11.81
CA LYS A 68 -6.78 1.55 -10.76
C LYS A 68 -7.66 0.38 -11.22
N GLN A 69 -8.20 0.43 -12.43
CA GLN A 69 -9.03 -0.63 -12.99
C GLN A 69 -8.29 -1.96 -13.10
N GLU A 70 -7.05 -1.92 -13.52
CA GLU A 70 -6.19 -3.10 -13.62
C GLU A 70 -5.91 -3.71 -12.24
N LEU A 71 -5.62 -2.88 -11.24
CA LEU A 71 -5.42 -3.35 -9.86
C LEU A 71 -6.69 -3.98 -9.28
N MET A 72 -7.86 -3.41 -9.54
CA MET A 72 -9.12 -3.98 -9.07
C MET A 72 -9.49 -5.28 -9.79
N ALA A 73 -9.18 -5.40 -11.09
CA ALA A 73 -9.40 -6.63 -11.86
C ALA A 73 -8.50 -7.79 -11.39
N HIS A 74 -7.34 -7.48 -10.84
CA HIS A 74 -6.37 -8.45 -10.34
C HIS A 74 -6.16 -8.35 -8.81
N PHE A 75 -7.22 -8.00 -8.08
CA PHE A 75 -7.13 -7.65 -6.66
C PHE A 75 -6.40 -8.69 -5.82
N ASP A 76 -6.78 -9.97 -5.93
CA ASP A 76 -6.23 -11.06 -5.11
C ASP A 76 -4.76 -11.36 -5.42
N GLU A 77 -4.32 -11.06 -6.65
CA GLU A 77 -2.92 -11.15 -7.04
C GLU A 77 -2.12 -9.90 -6.68
N TRP A 78 -2.80 -8.76 -6.61
CA TRP A 78 -2.19 -7.47 -6.30
C TRP A 78 -1.86 -7.30 -4.82
N VAL A 79 -2.78 -7.72 -3.93
CA VAL A 79 -2.56 -7.60 -2.48
C VAL A 79 -1.37 -8.43 -2.02
N THR A 80 -0.62 -7.92 -1.04
CA THR A 80 0.57 -8.58 -0.51
C THR A 80 0.27 -9.49 0.69
N ASP A 81 -0.96 -9.53 1.16
CA ASP A 81 -1.43 -10.39 2.26
C ASP A 81 -2.36 -11.45 1.68
N SER A 82 -1.89 -12.69 1.62
CA SER A 82 -2.63 -13.84 1.08
C SER A 82 -3.92 -14.18 1.84
N ASP A 83 -4.08 -13.66 3.06
CA ASP A 83 -5.31 -13.84 3.83
C ASP A 83 -6.43 -12.90 3.37
N VAL A 84 -6.14 -11.92 2.50
CA VAL A 84 -7.11 -10.96 1.99
C VAL A 84 -7.65 -11.42 0.66
N ASN A 85 -8.97 -11.50 0.54
CA ASN A 85 -9.68 -11.89 -0.67
C ASN A 85 -10.70 -10.81 -1.07
N HIS A 86 -10.85 -10.57 -2.37
CA HIS A 86 -11.71 -9.52 -2.91
C HIS A 86 -13.20 -9.75 -2.61
N ASP A 87 -13.65 -10.99 -2.75
CA ASP A 87 -15.07 -11.31 -2.53
C ASP A 87 -15.44 -11.24 -1.06
N ASP A 88 -14.60 -11.76 -0.16
CA ASP A 88 -14.76 -11.60 1.29
C ASP A 88 -14.80 -10.12 1.69
N LEU A 89 -14.00 -9.27 1.04
CA LEU A 89 -14.01 -7.83 1.30
C LEU A 89 -15.28 -7.15 0.82
N LYS A 90 -15.81 -7.53 -0.35
CA LYS A 90 -17.10 -7.02 -0.84
C LYS A 90 -18.23 -7.37 0.13
N ASP A 91 -18.28 -8.61 0.58
CA ASP A 91 -19.28 -9.08 1.54
C ASP A 91 -19.14 -8.32 2.85
N TYR A 92 -17.90 -8.13 3.32
CA TYR A 92 -17.61 -7.36 4.53
C TYR A 92 -18.11 -5.90 4.42
N ILE A 93 -17.85 -5.24 3.28
CA ILE A 93 -18.23 -3.84 3.04
C ILE A 93 -19.75 -3.69 2.90
N SER A 94 -20.44 -4.69 2.36
CA SER A 94 -21.90 -4.65 2.13
C SER A 94 -22.70 -4.68 3.45
N SER A 95 -22.10 -5.17 4.53
CA SER A 95 -22.76 -5.26 5.83
C SER A 95 -22.58 -3.97 6.66
N GLN A 96 -23.72 -3.34 7.02
CA GLN A 96 -23.73 -2.15 7.86
C GLN A 96 -23.14 -2.39 9.26
N GLU A 97 -23.19 -3.62 9.76
CA GLU A 97 -22.65 -3.99 11.07
C GLU A 97 -21.12 -3.86 11.13
N ASN A 98 -20.46 -3.84 9.99
CA ASN A 98 -19.01 -3.76 9.88
C ASN A 98 -18.49 -2.31 9.82
N ILE A 99 -19.37 -1.32 9.79
CA ILE A 99 -18.97 0.09 9.77
C ILE A 99 -18.11 0.40 11.01
N GLY A 100 -16.92 0.94 10.78
CA GLY A 100 -15.97 1.29 11.84
C GLY A 100 -15.23 0.12 12.48
N ARG A 101 -15.55 -1.13 12.12
CA ARG A 101 -14.83 -2.31 12.59
C ARG A 101 -13.62 -2.60 11.71
N PRO A 102 -12.54 -3.18 12.23
CA PRO A 102 -11.41 -3.59 11.40
C PRO A 102 -11.67 -4.95 10.72
N TYR A 103 -11.51 -5.02 9.42
CA TYR A 103 -11.52 -6.28 8.67
C TYR A 103 -10.39 -7.18 9.19
N ARG A 104 -10.71 -8.45 9.49
CA ARG A 104 -9.80 -9.44 10.09
C ARG A 104 -9.03 -8.92 11.31
N LYS A 105 -9.64 -8.00 12.09
CA LYS A 105 -9.01 -7.32 13.25
C LYS A 105 -7.70 -6.57 12.94
N LYS A 106 -7.36 -6.41 11.65
CA LYS A 106 -6.07 -5.93 11.18
C LYS A 106 -6.17 -4.68 10.31
N TYR A 107 -7.16 -4.64 9.41
CA TYR A 107 -7.26 -3.60 8.40
C TYR A 107 -8.44 -2.67 8.61
N LEU A 108 -8.22 -1.38 8.39
CA LEU A 108 -9.30 -0.47 8.07
C LEU A 108 -9.59 -0.57 6.57
N VAL A 109 -10.86 -0.71 6.23
CA VAL A 109 -11.30 -0.76 4.85
C VAL A 109 -11.91 0.59 4.49
N SER A 110 -11.50 1.13 3.36
CA SER A 110 -12.06 2.35 2.77
C SER A 110 -12.38 2.10 1.30
N THR A 111 -13.48 2.68 0.83
CA THR A 111 -13.87 2.62 -0.58
C THR A 111 -13.96 4.02 -1.14
N THR A 112 -13.61 4.18 -2.41
CA THR A 112 -13.86 5.43 -3.13
C THR A 112 -15.32 5.47 -3.62
N SER A 113 -15.89 6.66 -3.79
CA SER A 113 -17.27 6.86 -4.24
C SER A 113 -17.59 6.30 -5.62
N GLY A 114 -16.55 5.91 -6.40
CA GLY A 114 -16.76 5.31 -7.72
C GLY A 114 -17.43 6.23 -8.74
N SER A 115 -17.21 7.55 -8.67
CA SER A 115 -17.75 8.52 -9.64
C SER A 115 -17.47 8.17 -11.11
N THR A 116 -16.51 7.29 -11.36
CA THR A 116 -16.17 6.74 -12.69
C THR A 116 -16.74 5.33 -12.91
N GLY A 117 -17.70 4.88 -12.09
CA GLY A 117 -18.33 3.54 -12.19
C GLY A 117 -17.54 2.40 -11.54
N HIS A 118 -16.30 2.61 -11.14
CA HIS A 118 -15.45 1.58 -10.54
C HIS A 118 -14.90 2.05 -9.19
N PRO A 119 -15.56 1.75 -8.06
CA PRO A 119 -15.02 2.04 -6.74
C PRO A 119 -13.72 1.25 -6.51
N ALA A 120 -12.72 1.88 -5.90
CA ALA A 120 -11.54 1.18 -5.42
C ALA A 120 -11.73 0.80 -3.95
N ILE A 121 -11.25 -0.38 -3.59
CA ILE A 121 -11.15 -0.83 -2.20
C ILE A 121 -9.71 -0.59 -1.75
N MET A 122 -9.55 0.07 -0.61
CA MET A 122 -8.25 0.32 0.01
C MET A 122 -8.20 -0.30 1.40
N LEU A 123 -7.10 -0.99 1.68
CA LEU A 123 -6.80 -1.58 2.97
C LEU A 123 -5.70 -0.77 3.65
N LEU A 124 -5.97 -0.30 4.85
CA LEU A 124 -5.00 0.41 5.68
C LEU A 124 -4.66 -0.46 6.88
N ASP A 125 -3.41 -0.88 6.97
CA ASP A 125 -2.91 -1.58 8.16
C ASP A 125 -2.99 -0.64 9.37
N ARG A 126 -3.27 -1.16 10.56
CA ARG A 126 -3.31 -0.40 11.81
C ARG A 126 -1.99 0.31 12.14
N THR A 127 -0.88 -0.14 11.55
CA THR A 127 0.42 0.51 11.70
C THR A 127 0.52 1.85 10.96
N VAL A 128 -0.41 2.15 10.05
CA VAL A 128 -0.48 3.40 9.28
C VAL A 128 -1.30 4.48 10.01
N LYS A 129 -1.87 4.17 11.17
CA LYS A 129 -2.51 5.17 12.02
C LYS A 129 -1.44 6.04 12.69
N ALA A 130 -0.96 7.04 11.99
CA ALA A 130 -0.29 8.19 12.56
C ALA A 130 -1.20 9.41 12.47
#